data_c323da8e75eec091bc34687cacc2861e
#
_entry.id   c323da8e75eec091bc34687cacc2861e
#
_cell.length_a   1.000
_cell.length_b   1.000
_cell.length_c   1.000
_cell.angle_alpha   90.00
_cell.angle_beta   90.00
_cell.angle_gamma   90.00
#
_symmetry.space_group_name_H-M   'P 1'
#
loop_
_entity.id
_entity.type
_entity.pdbx_description
1 polymer ?
#
loop_
_entity_poly.entity_id
_entity_poly.type
_entity_poly.pdbx_seq_one_letter_code
_entity_poly.pdbx_strand_id
1 'polypeptide(L)'
;RSSLVGSEMCIRDRWNYVPKMLPWFFKFILNTTKNKMMHTARNMHQILDLALPAYDELFDEINLDGLVENKGILYIWNDKDLKSRELEIKVRDELGVKQQLVNKSEIHDLEPNIKPFYHAGVYYPYARHARNPKKILLKLFELFLKKGGKFEKRNINDIEFDTEKPVFVTDGERYTFDKIVIACGAFSKKLTDNLGERIPLDTERGYHVHFKDCDHLLSRPVIFSNRGFGITPMEQGLRVVGTVEFGGLDNPLSKSRIKNLISNAKYMLGDLPEHEDEWLGFRPTLPDFLPVMGPSKNYKNVFYCFGHHHLGWTLGPISGKIVSG
;
A
#
# COMPACT_ATOMS: atom_id res chain seq x y z
N ARG A 1 14.90 -2.14 -10.03
CA ARG A 1 14.59 -2.41 -11.47
C ARG A 1 13.90 -3.76 -11.70
N SER A 2 14.11 -4.78 -10.86
CA SER A 2 13.60 -6.14 -11.11
C SER A 2 12.11 -6.33 -10.81
N SER A 3 11.49 -5.55 -9.94
CA SER A 3 10.09 -5.76 -9.56
C SER A 3 9.05 -5.16 -10.52
N LEU A 4 9.43 -4.16 -11.30
CA LEU A 4 8.50 -3.49 -12.23
C LEU A 4 8.69 -3.91 -13.70
N VAL A 5 9.89 -4.37 -14.09
CA VAL A 5 10.22 -4.67 -15.49
C VAL A 5 10.46 -6.17 -15.73
N GLY A 6 10.63 -6.96 -14.68
CA GLY A 6 11.03 -8.38 -14.80
C GLY A 6 9.92 -9.41 -14.79
N SER A 7 8.67 -9.05 -14.51
CA SER A 7 7.57 -10.00 -14.64
C SER A 7 6.83 -9.76 -15.95
N GLU A 8 6.88 -10.72 -16.84
CA GLU A 8 6.12 -10.74 -18.12
C GLU A 8 4.61 -10.51 -17.95
N MET A 9 4.14 -10.36 -16.70
CA MET A 9 2.73 -10.29 -16.33
C MET A 9 2.13 -8.89 -16.25
N CYS A 10 2.93 -7.81 -16.12
CA CYS A 10 2.35 -6.50 -15.82
C CYS A 10 1.76 -5.78 -17.05
N ILE A 11 2.30 -6.01 -18.25
CA ILE A 11 1.94 -5.19 -19.44
C ILE A 11 1.00 -5.95 -20.39
N ARG A 12 0.96 -7.29 -20.39
CA ARG A 12 0.24 -8.08 -21.39
C ARG A 12 -1.28 -8.00 -21.37
N ASP A 13 -1.91 -7.70 -20.21
CA ASP A 13 -3.36 -7.88 -20.08
C ASP A 13 -4.21 -6.65 -20.44
N ARG A 14 -3.64 -5.45 -20.54
CA ARG A 14 -4.41 -4.20 -20.72
C ARG A 14 -3.79 -3.23 -21.75
N TRP A 15 -3.43 -3.73 -22.90
CA TRP A 15 -2.85 -2.94 -24.00
C TRP A 15 -3.65 -1.67 -24.33
N ASN A 16 -4.98 -1.70 -24.16
CA ASN A 16 -5.86 -0.55 -24.41
C ASN A 16 -5.63 0.60 -23.42
N TYR A 17 -5.04 0.33 -22.25
CA TYR A 17 -4.76 1.35 -21.24
C TYR A 17 -3.35 1.95 -21.38
N VAL A 18 -2.42 1.25 -21.99
CA VAL A 18 -1.02 1.66 -22.15
C VAL A 18 -0.88 3.05 -22.78
N PRO A 19 -1.60 3.42 -23.85
CA PRO A 19 -1.48 4.76 -24.43
C PRO A 19 -1.84 5.89 -23.45
N LYS A 20 -2.81 5.68 -22.57
CA LYS A 20 -3.20 6.64 -21.52
C LYS A 20 -2.12 6.80 -20.47
N MET A 21 -1.33 5.76 -20.23
CA MET A 21 -0.25 5.73 -19.25
C MET A 21 1.07 6.32 -19.75
N LEU A 22 1.26 6.55 -21.04
CA LEU A 22 2.54 7.03 -21.59
C LEU A 22 3.08 8.29 -20.89
N PRO A 23 2.26 9.33 -20.62
CA PRO A 23 2.75 10.51 -19.89
C PRO A 23 3.20 10.21 -18.47
N TRP A 24 2.52 9.27 -17.80
CA TRP A 24 2.89 8.81 -16.46
C TRP A 24 4.20 8.01 -16.50
N PHE A 25 4.33 7.04 -17.41
CA PHE A 25 5.56 6.26 -17.58
C PHE A 25 6.77 7.14 -17.94
N PHE A 26 6.59 8.15 -18.77
CA PHE A 26 7.67 9.09 -19.07
C PHE A 26 8.14 9.81 -17.80
N LYS A 27 7.23 10.34 -16.98
CA LYS A 27 7.58 10.94 -15.70
C LYS A 27 8.22 9.92 -14.74
N PHE A 28 7.72 8.70 -14.70
CA PHE A 28 8.30 7.62 -13.90
C PHE A 28 9.75 7.34 -14.31
N ILE A 29 10.04 7.18 -15.62
CA ILE A 29 11.40 6.96 -16.13
C ILE A 29 12.34 8.12 -15.72
N LEU A 30 11.87 9.36 -15.81
CA LEU A 30 12.65 10.51 -15.37
C LEU A 30 12.96 10.49 -13.85
N ASN A 31 12.18 9.78 -13.05
CA ASN A 31 12.39 9.62 -11.61
C ASN A 31 13.22 8.37 -11.25
N THR A 32 13.59 7.52 -12.22
CA THR A 32 14.43 6.33 -11.97
C THR A 32 15.93 6.60 -11.96
N THR A 33 16.37 7.84 -12.09
CA THR A 33 17.80 8.19 -11.95
C THR A 33 18.23 7.97 -10.49
N LYS A 34 19.50 7.57 -10.28
CA LYS A 34 20.05 7.27 -8.95
C LYS A 34 19.81 8.42 -7.96
N ASN A 35 20.05 9.66 -8.36
CA ASN A 35 19.89 10.82 -7.49
C ASN A 35 18.43 11.03 -7.05
N LYS A 36 17.47 10.89 -7.99
CA LYS A 36 16.05 11.02 -7.68
C LYS A 36 15.53 9.85 -6.84
N MET A 37 15.97 8.63 -7.14
CA MET A 37 15.65 7.46 -6.31
C MET A 37 16.14 7.64 -4.86
N MET A 38 17.37 8.14 -4.67
CA MET A 38 17.89 8.44 -3.33
C MET A 38 17.14 9.59 -2.66
N HIS A 39 16.75 10.61 -3.41
CA HIS A 39 15.90 11.69 -2.89
C HIS A 39 14.55 11.14 -2.39
N THR A 40 13.86 10.35 -3.22
CA THR A 40 12.60 9.69 -2.83
C THR A 40 12.79 8.79 -1.61
N ALA A 41 13.85 7.97 -1.58
CA ALA A 41 14.14 7.08 -0.45
C ALA A 41 14.33 7.85 0.88
N ARG A 42 15.09 8.96 0.85
CA ARG A 42 15.31 9.80 2.05
C ARG A 42 14.03 10.48 2.53
N ASN A 43 13.25 11.08 1.63
CA ASN A 43 12.00 11.72 2.00
C ASN A 43 10.98 10.69 2.56
N MET A 44 10.89 9.54 1.90
CA MET A 44 10.00 8.47 2.37
C MET A 44 10.45 7.93 3.73
N HIS A 45 11.74 7.76 3.96
CA HIS A 45 12.30 7.32 5.23
C HIS A 45 11.92 8.27 6.37
N GLN A 46 12.05 9.59 6.18
CA GLN A 46 11.67 10.59 7.18
C GLN A 46 10.21 10.46 7.63
N ILE A 47 9.31 10.15 6.70
CA ILE A 47 7.89 9.99 7.03
C ILE A 47 7.64 8.60 7.67
N LEU A 48 8.32 7.57 7.18
CA LEU A 48 8.17 6.19 7.69
C LEU A 48 8.67 6.05 9.12
N ASP A 49 9.73 6.78 9.51
CA ASP A 49 10.25 6.77 10.89
C ASP A 49 9.22 7.31 11.90
N LEU A 50 8.34 8.18 11.45
CA LEU A 50 7.26 8.73 12.28
C LEU A 50 6.00 7.86 12.28
N ALA A 51 5.92 6.84 11.41
CA ALA A 51 4.71 6.06 11.24
C ALA A 51 4.36 5.20 12.47
N LEU A 52 5.33 4.47 13.02
CA LEU A 52 5.08 3.63 14.21
C LEU A 52 4.77 4.47 15.45
N PRO A 53 5.51 5.54 15.79
CA PRO A 53 5.13 6.43 16.88
C PRO A 53 3.71 7.02 16.73
N ALA A 54 3.33 7.43 15.51
CA ALA A 54 1.98 7.94 15.28
C ALA A 54 0.90 6.87 15.44
N TYR A 55 1.22 5.60 15.13
CA TYR A 55 0.34 4.48 15.43
C TYR A 55 0.24 4.20 16.93
N ASP A 56 1.36 4.22 17.66
CA ASP A 56 1.36 3.98 19.10
C ASP A 56 0.44 4.98 19.82
N GLU A 57 0.57 6.28 19.54
CA GLU A 57 -0.32 7.30 20.09
C GLU A 57 -1.80 7.08 19.75
N LEU A 58 -2.11 6.69 18.50
CA LEU A 58 -3.48 6.42 18.08
C LEU A 58 -4.05 5.17 18.76
N PHE A 59 -3.21 4.16 18.95
CA PHE A 59 -3.60 2.87 19.51
C PHE A 59 -3.74 2.90 21.02
N ASP A 60 -3.12 3.86 21.71
CA ASP A 60 -3.37 4.11 23.15
C ASP A 60 -4.84 4.47 23.43
N GLU A 61 -5.56 5.00 22.43
CA GLU A 61 -6.96 5.39 22.58
C GLU A 61 -7.96 4.24 22.27
N ILE A 62 -7.50 3.11 21.75
CA ILE A 62 -8.35 1.97 21.36
C ILE A 62 -7.78 0.62 21.82
N ASN A 63 -8.64 -0.28 22.22
CA ASN A 63 -8.21 -1.65 22.51
C ASN A 63 -8.01 -2.44 21.21
N LEU A 64 -6.77 -2.94 21.02
CA LEU A 64 -6.33 -3.71 19.83
C LEU A 64 -6.08 -5.18 20.11
N ASP A 65 -6.51 -5.74 21.22
CA ASP A 65 -6.20 -7.10 21.66
C ASP A 65 -6.15 -8.10 20.51
N GLY A 66 -4.96 -8.65 20.24
CA GLY A 66 -4.73 -9.65 19.20
C GLY A 66 -4.88 -9.16 17.74
N LEU A 67 -5.16 -7.87 17.49
CA LEU A 67 -5.33 -7.33 16.14
C LEU A 67 -4.03 -6.87 15.47
N VAL A 68 -2.96 -6.69 16.25
CA VAL A 68 -1.63 -6.30 15.77
C VAL A 68 -0.59 -7.25 16.32
N GLU A 69 0.30 -7.72 15.45
CA GLU A 69 1.42 -8.60 15.79
C GLU A 69 2.75 -7.92 15.54
N ASN A 70 3.70 -8.10 16.47
CA ASN A 70 5.06 -7.54 16.47
C ASN A 70 6.10 -8.60 16.14
N LYS A 71 5.88 -9.44 15.13
CA LYS A 71 6.75 -10.57 14.78
C LYS A 71 7.69 -10.30 13.60
N GLY A 72 7.75 -9.03 13.18
CA GLY A 72 8.55 -8.63 12.03
C GLY A 72 7.96 -9.05 10.69
N ILE A 73 8.73 -8.81 9.62
CA ILE A 73 8.42 -9.24 8.24
C ILE A 73 9.65 -9.92 7.66
N LEU A 74 9.44 -11.02 6.94
CA LEU A 74 10.49 -11.77 6.27
C LEU A 74 10.39 -11.61 4.75
N TYR A 75 11.46 -11.14 4.11
CA TYR A 75 11.63 -11.14 2.66
C TYR A 75 12.55 -12.29 2.28
N ILE A 76 12.12 -13.13 1.35
CA ILE A 76 12.90 -14.26 0.85
C ILE A 76 13.11 -14.17 -0.65
N TRP A 77 14.18 -14.79 -1.13
CA TRP A 77 14.47 -14.92 -2.56
C TRP A 77 15.19 -16.23 -2.86
N ASN A 78 15.11 -16.64 -4.13
CA ASN A 78 15.74 -17.87 -4.62
C ASN A 78 16.98 -17.61 -5.48
N ASP A 79 17.39 -16.34 -5.63
CA ASP A 79 18.65 -16.00 -6.32
C ASP A 79 19.83 -16.43 -5.47
N LYS A 80 20.80 -17.10 -6.11
CA LYS A 80 22.08 -17.45 -5.45
C LYS A 80 23.03 -16.25 -5.37
N ASP A 81 22.87 -15.28 -6.25
CA ASP A 81 23.70 -14.09 -6.29
C ASP A 81 23.01 -12.92 -5.58
N LEU A 82 23.60 -12.46 -4.52
CA LEU A 82 23.12 -11.31 -3.72
C LEU A 82 23.35 -9.96 -4.43
N LYS A 83 24.15 -9.89 -5.51
CA LYS A 83 24.48 -8.62 -6.18
C LYS A 83 23.25 -7.84 -6.63
N SER A 84 22.18 -8.54 -7.04
CA SER A 84 20.91 -7.89 -7.40
C SER A 84 20.23 -7.20 -6.21
N ARG A 85 20.57 -7.56 -4.99
CA ARG A 85 19.99 -7.05 -3.73
C ARG A 85 20.93 -6.11 -2.96
N GLU A 86 22.22 -6.11 -3.27
CA GLU A 86 23.22 -5.30 -2.57
C GLU A 86 22.84 -3.81 -2.49
N LEU A 87 22.32 -3.25 -3.59
CA LEU A 87 21.92 -1.85 -3.59
C LEU A 87 20.77 -1.57 -2.64
N GLU A 88 19.76 -2.44 -2.60
CA GLU A 88 18.61 -2.29 -1.69
C GLU A 88 19.04 -2.40 -0.23
N ILE A 89 19.87 -3.39 0.08
CA ILE A 89 20.42 -3.63 1.42
C ILE A 89 21.24 -2.42 1.86
N LYS A 90 22.18 -1.99 1.00
CA LYS A 90 23.04 -0.85 1.28
C LYS A 90 22.28 0.45 1.51
N VAL A 91 21.28 0.75 0.68
CA VAL A 91 20.46 1.97 0.85
C VAL A 91 19.71 1.94 2.18
N ARG A 92 19.18 0.78 2.58
CA ARG A 92 18.48 0.63 3.87
C ARG A 92 19.44 0.76 5.06
N ASP A 93 20.66 0.21 4.94
CA ASP A 93 21.71 0.36 5.97
C ASP A 93 22.14 1.84 6.10
N GLU A 94 22.37 2.54 4.98
CA GLU A 94 22.70 3.96 4.95
C GLU A 94 21.59 4.83 5.59
N LEU A 95 20.33 4.41 5.49
CA LEU A 95 19.18 5.05 6.11
C LEU A 95 18.93 4.58 7.56
N GLY A 96 19.74 3.69 8.10
CA GLY A 96 19.61 3.20 9.49
C GLY A 96 18.47 2.20 9.71
N VAL A 97 17.88 1.64 8.65
CA VAL A 97 16.81 0.64 8.75
C VAL A 97 17.34 -0.63 9.42
N LYS A 98 16.71 -1.04 10.51
CA LYS A 98 17.08 -2.27 11.24
C LYS A 98 16.66 -3.50 10.43
N GLN A 99 17.62 -4.15 9.83
CA GLN A 99 17.44 -5.34 9.01
C GLN A 99 18.50 -6.41 9.36
N GLN A 100 18.15 -7.66 9.12
CA GLN A 100 19.03 -8.82 9.36
C GLN A 100 19.04 -9.67 8.09
N LEU A 101 20.22 -9.87 7.52
CA LEU A 101 20.39 -10.87 6.46
C LEU A 101 20.24 -12.25 7.09
N VAL A 102 19.44 -13.10 6.48
CA VAL A 102 19.16 -14.46 6.97
C VAL A 102 19.46 -15.48 5.87
N ASN A 103 20.16 -16.54 6.28
CA ASN A 103 20.47 -17.67 5.42
C ASN A 103 19.31 -18.69 5.41
N LYS A 104 19.51 -19.79 4.65
CA LYS A 104 18.48 -20.82 4.48
C LYS A 104 18.04 -21.49 5.79
N SER A 105 18.98 -21.77 6.71
CA SER A 105 18.67 -22.37 8.02
C SER A 105 17.86 -21.41 8.88
N GLU A 106 18.31 -20.16 8.97
CA GLU A 106 17.62 -19.12 9.75
C GLU A 106 16.22 -18.82 9.22
N ILE A 107 16.00 -18.86 7.89
CA ILE A 107 14.66 -18.75 7.31
C ILE A 107 13.79 -19.93 7.73
N HIS A 108 14.33 -21.16 7.73
CA HIS A 108 13.60 -22.35 8.17
C HIS A 108 13.23 -22.25 9.65
N ASP A 109 14.14 -21.76 10.49
CA ASP A 109 13.88 -21.58 11.93
C ASP A 109 12.79 -20.51 12.18
N LEU A 110 12.78 -19.44 11.36
CA LEU A 110 11.76 -18.39 11.44
C LEU A 110 10.39 -18.86 10.94
N GLU A 111 10.33 -19.64 9.85
CA GLU A 111 9.11 -20.06 9.16
C GLU A 111 9.26 -21.49 8.61
N PRO A 112 9.12 -22.52 9.45
CA PRO A 112 9.42 -23.92 9.09
C PRO A 112 8.46 -24.51 8.04
N ASN A 113 7.28 -23.94 7.87
CA ASN A 113 6.27 -24.43 6.92
C ASN A 113 6.51 -23.95 5.48
N ILE A 114 7.47 -23.06 5.24
CA ILE A 114 7.82 -22.64 3.88
C ILE A 114 8.65 -23.73 3.21
N LYS A 115 8.24 -24.17 2.02
CA LYS A 115 9.04 -25.11 1.21
C LYS A 115 10.44 -24.55 0.93
N PRO A 116 11.51 -25.38 0.94
CA PRO A 116 12.90 -24.91 0.97
C PRO A 116 13.45 -24.51 -0.42
N PHE A 117 12.69 -23.74 -1.23
CA PHE A 117 13.10 -23.22 -2.53
C PHE A 117 13.96 -21.96 -2.46
N TYR A 118 14.02 -21.30 -1.30
CA TYR A 118 14.75 -20.08 -1.05
C TYR A 118 16.24 -20.32 -0.78
N HIS A 119 17.05 -19.29 -0.97
CA HIS A 119 18.49 -19.32 -0.68
C HIS A 119 18.89 -18.34 0.42
N ALA A 120 18.27 -17.17 0.46
CA ALA A 120 18.56 -16.14 1.45
C ALA A 120 17.34 -15.23 1.64
N GLY A 121 17.43 -14.33 2.61
CA GLY A 121 16.38 -13.38 2.92
C GLY A 121 16.87 -12.17 3.70
N VAL A 122 15.96 -11.25 3.95
CA VAL A 122 16.11 -10.18 4.95
C VAL A 122 14.93 -10.22 5.90
N TYR A 123 15.22 -10.21 7.17
CA TYR A 123 14.26 -10.11 8.26
C TYR A 123 14.27 -8.70 8.84
N TYR A 124 13.08 -8.11 8.99
CA TYR A 124 12.84 -6.82 9.61
C TYR A 124 12.15 -7.01 10.95
N PRO A 125 12.91 -7.08 12.07
CA PRO A 125 12.37 -7.51 13.37
C PRO A 125 11.35 -6.55 13.99
N TYR A 126 11.43 -5.26 13.67
CA TYR A 126 10.57 -4.24 14.24
C TYR A 126 9.30 -3.94 13.41
N ALA A 127 9.13 -4.62 12.29
CA ALA A 127 7.92 -4.48 11.51
C ALA A 127 6.71 -5.09 12.24
N ARG A 128 5.55 -4.44 12.10
CA ARG A 128 4.27 -4.88 12.66
C ARG A 128 3.31 -5.21 11.54
N HIS A 129 2.38 -6.10 11.80
CA HIS A 129 1.29 -6.35 10.85
C HIS A 129 -0.07 -6.41 11.55
N ALA A 130 -1.09 -5.94 10.83
CA ALA A 130 -2.47 -6.01 11.29
C ALA A 130 -3.07 -7.36 10.92
N ARG A 131 -3.56 -8.11 11.90
CA ARG A 131 -4.29 -9.37 11.69
C ARG A 131 -5.70 -9.15 11.14
N ASN A 132 -6.32 -8.03 11.47
CA ASN A 132 -7.62 -7.64 10.90
C ASN A 132 -7.72 -6.13 10.72
N PRO A 133 -7.26 -5.58 9.57
CA PRO A 133 -7.34 -4.14 9.29
C PRO A 133 -8.75 -3.58 9.35
N LYS A 134 -9.77 -4.37 8.94
CA LYS A 134 -11.16 -3.93 8.98
C LYS A 134 -11.64 -3.67 10.41
N LYS A 135 -11.34 -4.58 11.34
CA LYS A 135 -11.70 -4.39 12.76
C LYS A 135 -11.02 -3.16 13.36
N ILE A 136 -9.73 -2.95 13.02
CA ILE A 136 -8.99 -1.77 13.48
C ILE A 136 -9.65 -0.50 12.96
N LEU A 137 -9.98 -0.43 11.66
CA LEU A 137 -10.67 0.72 11.09
C LEU A 137 -12.04 0.96 11.72
N LEU A 138 -12.80 -0.08 12.04
CA LEU A 138 -14.08 0.07 12.72
C LEU A 138 -13.92 0.65 14.14
N LYS A 139 -12.91 0.21 14.89
CA LYS A 139 -12.61 0.79 16.22
C LYS A 139 -12.18 2.27 16.12
N LEU A 140 -11.37 2.62 15.13
CA LEU A 140 -11.02 4.02 14.86
C LEU A 140 -12.24 4.86 14.44
N PHE A 141 -13.13 4.29 13.66
CA PHE A 141 -14.39 4.94 13.28
C PHE A 141 -15.32 5.16 14.47
N GLU A 142 -15.44 4.18 15.36
CA GLU A 142 -16.19 4.33 16.63
C GLU A 142 -15.59 5.43 17.50
N LEU A 143 -14.25 5.50 17.61
CA LEU A 143 -13.57 6.58 18.33
C LEU A 143 -13.84 7.94 17.70
N PHE A 144 -13.80 8.04 16.36
CA PHE A 144 -14.12 9.26 15.61
C PHE A 144 -15.54 9.74 15.94
N LEU A 145 -16.54 8.86 15.91
CA LEU A 145 -17.92 9.20 16.25
C LEU A 145 -18.06 9.62 17.74
N LYS A 146 -17.39 8.91 18.65
CA LYS A 146 -17.36 9.25 20.08
C LYS A 146 -16.75 10.63 20.35
N LYS A 147 -15.77 11.04 19.55
CA LYS A 147 -15.17 12.37 19.60
C LYS A 147 -16.03 13.47 18.94
N GLY A 148 -17.26 13.16 18.49
CA GLY A 148 -18.19 14.11 17.87
C GLY A 148 -18.07 14.20 16.34
N GLY A 149 -17.26 13.36 15.72
CA GLY A 149 -17.19 13.25 14.26
C GLY A 149 -18.54 12.84 13.66
N LYS A 150 -18.83 13.31 12.45
CA LYS A 150 -20.03 12.94 11.71
C LYS A 150 -19.65 12.21 10.44
N PHE A 151 -20.43 11.20 10.09
CA PHE A 151 -20.24 10.43 8.86
C PHE A 151 -21.48 10.50 7.99
N GLU A 152 -21.28 10.88 6.75
CA GLU A 152 -22.33 10.82 5.72
C GLU A 152 -21.82 10.03 4.51
N LYS A 153 -22.61 9.07 4.07
CA LYS A 153 -22.32 8.32 2.85
C LYS A 153 -22.88 9.08 1.64
N ARG A 154 -22.00 9.81 0.98
CA ARG A 154 -22.34 10.64 -0.18
C ARG A 154 -21.38 10.40 -1.34
N ASN A 155 -21.86 10.58 -2.55
CA ASN A 155 -21.01 10.64 -3.74
C ASN A 155 -20.67 12.10 -4.03
N ILE A 156 -19.40 12.47 -3.90
CA ILE A 156 -18.94 13.82 -4.20
C ILE A 156 -18.59 13.88 -5.69
N ASN A 157 -19.37 14.62 -6.45
CA ASN A 157 -19.22 14.77 -7.90
C ASN A 157 -18.24 15.87 -8.25
N ASP A 158 -18.27 16.99 -7.51
CA ASP A 158 -17.45 18.16 -7.74
C ASP A 158 -17.17 18.94 -6.45
N ILE A 159 -16.23 19.89 -6.54
CA ILE A 159 -15.90 20.86 -5.51
C ILE A 159 -16.01 22.24 -6.17
N GLU A 160 -16.93 23.05 -5.69
CA GLU A 160 -17.11 24.43 -6.08
C GLU A 160 -16.70 25.36 -4.93
N PHE A 161 -16.79 26.67 -5.13
CA PHE A 161 -16.50 27.68 -4.11
C PHE A 161 -17.64 28.66 -4.00
N ASP A 162 -18.06 28.93 -2.76
CA ASP A 162 -18.91 30.06 -2.42
C ASP A 162 -18.03 31.09 -1.72
N THR A 163 -17.74 32.18 -2.44
CA THR A 163 -16.70 33.15 -2.06
C THR A 163 -15.33 32.48 -1.89
N GLU A 164 -14.88 32.24 -0.66
CA GLU A 164 -13.63 31.57 -0.34
C GLU A 164 -13.84 30.17 0.27
N LYS A 165 -15.09 29.77 0.54
CA LYS A 165 -15.42 28.49 1.18
C LYS A 165 -15.64 27.40 0.15
N PRO A 166 -14.99 26.20 0.34
CA PRO A 166 -15.24 25.05 -0.51
C PRO A 166 -16.63 24.47 -0.26
N VAL A 167 -17.27 24.08 -1.35
CA VAL A 167 -18.61 23.48 -1.39
C VAL A 167 -18.54 22.12 -2.05
N PHE A 168 -18.89 21.06 -1.34
CA PHE A 168 -19.10 19.75 -1.95
C PHE A 168 -20.42 19.72 -2.73
N VAL A 169 -20.33 19.31 -3.98
CA VAL A 169 -21.48 19.10 -4.86
C VAL A 169 -21.74 17.59 -4.94
N THR A 170 -22.93 17.21 -4.53
CA THR A 170 -23.44 15.84 -4.62
C THR A 170 -24.64 15.80 -5.57
N ASP A 171 -25.27 14.64 -5.72
CA ASP A 171 -26.49 14.49 -6.52
C ASP A 171 -27.67 15.22 -5.83
N GLY A 172 -27.82 16.52 -6.08
CA GLY A 172 -28.93 17.35 -5.63
C GLY A 172 -28.70 18.16 -4.36
N GLU A 173 -27.55 18.05 -3.69
CA GLU A 173 -27.27 18.78 -2.46
C GLU A 173 -25.90 19.46 -2.50
N ARG A 174 -25.77 20.56 -1.75
CA ARG A 174 -24.54 21.36 -1.62
C ARG A 174 -24.20 21.54 -0.16
N TYR A 175 -22.95 21.26 0.20
CA TYR A 175 -22.43 21.33 1.56
C TYR A 175 -21.23 22.26 1.62
N THR A 176 -21.37 23.37 2.36
CA THR A 176 -20.28 24.34 2.56
C THR A 176 -19.48 24.00 3.80
N PHE A 177 -18.16 24.07 3.69
CA PHE A 177 -17.20 23.81 4.78
C PHE A 177 -16.20 24.97 4.90
N ASP A 178 -15.59 25.12 6.06
CA ASP A 178 -14.47 26.05 6.24
C ASP A 178 -13.19 25.53 5.61
N LYS A 179 -12.95 24.21 5.72
CA LYS A 179 -11.81 23.51 5.10
C LYS A 179 -12.23 22.12 4.64
N ILE A 180 -11.60 21.60 3.61
CA ILE A 180 -11.78 20.23 3.13
C ILE A 180 -10.46 19.53 2.95
N VAL A 181 -10.47 18.21 3.14
CA VAL A 181 -9.35 17.31 2.83
C VAL A 181 -9.79 16.32 1.76
N ILE A 182 -9.11 16.29 0.64
CA ILE A 182 -9.31 15.27 -0.40
C ILE A 182 -8.42 14.07 -0.05
N ALA A 183 -9.05 12.99 0.42
CA ALA A 183 -8.39 11.75 0.84
C ALA A 183 -8.99 10.51 0.17
N CYS A 184 -9.41 10.64 -1.11
CA CYS A 184 -10.16 9.62 -1.85
C CYS A 184 -9.26 8.57 -2.56
N GLY A 185 -7.98 8.44 -2.16
CA GLY A 185 -7.06 7.48 -2.75
C GLY A 185 -6.93 7.66 -4.27
N ALA A 186 -7.09 6.57 -5.03
CA ALA A 186 -7.00 6.61 -6.50
C ALA A 186 -8.10 7.45 -7.17
N PHE A 187 -9.20 7.72 -6.48
CA PHE A 187 -10.31 8.53 -6.99
C PHE A 187 -10.10 10.04 -6.83
N SER A 188 -9.06 10.46 -6.11
CA SER A 188 -8.75 11.88 -5.87
C SER A 188 -8.46 12.66 -7.15
N LYS A 189 -7.96 11.97 -8.19
CA LYS A 189 -7.57 12.61 -9.46
C LYS A 189 -8.71 13.44 -10.09
N LYS A 190 -9.93 12.91 -10.12
CA LYS A 190 -11.09 13.63 -10.69
C LYS A 190 -11.31 14.96 -9.97
N LEU A 191 -11.27 14.96 -8.66
CA LEU A 191 -11.51 16.16 -7.85
C LEU A 191 -10.38 17.19 -8.01
N THR A 192 -9.12 16.74 -8.07
CA THR A 192 -7.98 17.65 -8.30
C THR A 192 -7.98 18.24 -9.70
N ASP A 193 -8.33 17.46 -10.71
CA ASP A 193 -8.47 17.95 -12.10
C ASP A 193 -9.56 19.02 -12.22
N ASN A 194 -10.70 18.87 -11.52
CA ASN A 194 -11.78 19.86 -11.45
C ASN A 194 -11.31 21.15 -10.76
N LEU A 195 -10.40 21.07 -9.79
CA LEU A 195 -9.76 22.22 -9.16
C LEU A 195 -8.66 22.87 -10.04
N GLY A 196 -8.43 22.36 -11.24
CA GLY A 196 -7.38 22.85 -12.14
C GLY A 196 -5.97 22.41 -11.74
N GLU A 197 -5.82 21.52 -10.77
CA GLU A 197 -4.53 21.00 -10.32
C GLU A 197 -4.26 19.59 -10.88
N ARG A 198 -3.46 19.56 -11.95
CA ARG A 198 -3.13 18.32 -12.69
C ARG A 198 -2.04 17.53 -11.97
N ILE A 199 -2.45 16.73 -11.00
CA ILE A 199 -1.57 15.80 -10.30
C ILE A 199 -1.47 14.50 -11.12
N PRO A 200 -0.25 13.98 -11.40
CA PRO A 200 -0.05 12.79 -12.23
C PRO A 200 -0.36 11.49 -11.44
N LEU A 201 -1.54 11.44 -10.83
CA LEU A 201 -2.04 10.29 -10.11
C LEU A 201 -2.59 9.26 -11.10
N ASP A 202 -2.21 8.01 -10.92
CA ASP A 202 -2.83 6.86 -11.58
C ASP A 202 -2.97 5.71 -10.58
N THR A 203 -3.46 4.55 -11.02
CA THR A 203 -3.65 3.41 -10.14
C THR A 203 -2.84 2.19 -10.56
N GLU A 204 -2.12 1.63 -9.61
CA GLU A 204 -1.61 0.27 -9.68
C GLU A 204 -2.62 -0.68 -9.04
N ARG A 205 -3.23 -1.52 -9.85
CA ARG A 205 -4.21 -2.50 -9.41
C ARG A 205 -3.50 -3.66 -8.73
N GLY A 206 -3.90 -3.96 -7.51
CA GLY A 206 -3.39 -5.06 -6.71
C GLY A 206 -4.47 -6.06 -6.38
N TYR A 207 -4.08 -7.31 -6.21
CA TYR A 207 -5.00 -8.42 -6.01
C TYR A 207 -4.72 -9.12 -4.69
N HIS A 208 -5.75 -9.69 -4.08
CA HIS A 208 -5.56 -10.69 -3.05
C HIS A 208 -6.60 -11.82 -3.11
N VAL A 209 -6.21 -12.94 -2.53
CA VAL A 209 -7.07 -14.06 -2.20
C VAL A 209 -6.88 -14.42 -0.73
N HIS A 210 -7.90 -15.03 -0.12
CA HIS A 210 -7.88 -15.47 1.25
C HIS A 210 -8.07 -16.98 1.34
N PHE A 211 -7.27 -17.63 2.20
CA PHE A 211 -7.39 -19.06 2.54
C PHE A 211 -7.76 -19.13 4.03
N LYS A 212 -8.94 -19.66 4.34
CA LYS A 212 -9.41 -19.79 5.72
C LYS A 212 -8.63 -20.84 6.52
N ASP A 213 -8.65 -20.69 7.82
CA ASP A 213 -8.18 -21.67 8.80
C ASP A 213 -6.72 -22.13 8.60
N CYS A 214 -5.91 -21.30 7.92
CA CYS A 214 -4.51 -21.58 7.59
C CYS A 214 -3.52 -20.61 8.25
N ASP A 215 -3.96 -19.69 9.11
CA ASP A 215 -3.10 -18.68 9.73
C ASP A 215 -1.95 -19.29 10.54
N HIS A 216 -2.13 -20.51 11.09
CA HIS A 216 -1.11 -21.28 11.80
C HIS A 216 0.08 -21.70 10.93
N LEU A 217 -0.02 -21.64 9.60
CA LEU A 217 1.09 -22.02 8.69
C LEU A 217 2.20 -20.98 8.64
N LEU A 218 1.95 -19.73 9.00
CA LEU A 218 2.96 -18.68 9.09
C LEU A 218 2.83 -17.92 10.40
N SER A 219 3.95 -17.52 10.95
CA SER A 219 3.97 -16.71 12.18
C SER A 219 4.02 -15.20 11.89
N ARG A 220 4.44 -14.82 10.69
CA ARG A 220 4.64 -13.43 10.24
C ARG A 220 4.37 -13.26 8.74
N PRO A 221 4.25 -12.03 8.23
CA PRO A 221 4.22 -11.79 6.80
C PRO A 221 5.51 -12.24 6.12
N VAL A 222 5.38 -12.96 5.00
CA VAL A 222 6.50 -13.40 4.17
C VAL A 222 6.31 -12.89 2.75
N ILE A 223 7.34 -12.21 2.23
CA ILE A 223 7.35 -11.67 0.86
C ILE A 223 8.33 -12.47 0.01
N PHE A 224 7.86 -13.06 -1.08
CA PHE A 224 8.73 -13.71 -2.06
C PHE A 224 9.04 -12.73 -3.20
N SER A 225 10.21 -12.10 -3.09
CA SER A 225 10.61 -10.98 -3.95
C SER A 225 10.71 -11.36 -5.43
N ASN A 226 11.17 -12.57 -5.78
CA ASN A 226 11.33 -13.00 -7.17
C ASN A 226 10.01 -13.12 -7.93
N ARG A 227 8.91 -13.38 -7.24
CA ARG A 227 7.58 -13.51 -7.85
C ARG A 227 6.64 -12.37 -7.50
N GLY A 228 7.08 -11.38 -6.73
CA GLY A 228 6.33 -10.17 -6.41
C GLY A 228 5.00 -10.44 -5.68
N PHE A 229 4.97 -11.40 -4.75
CA PHE A 229 3.82 -11.66 -3.89
C PHE A 229 4.23 -11.83 -2.44
N GLY A 230 3.25 -11.68 -1.56
CA GLY A 230 3.41 -11.91 -0.13
C GLY A 230 2.24 -12.66 0.46
N ILE A 231 2.50 -13.35 1.57
CA ILE A 231 1.48 -14.05 2.36
C ILE A 231 1.54 -13.48 3.78
N THR A 232 0.38 -13.13 4.32
CA THR A 232 0.24 -12.57 5.67
C THR A 232 -0.73 -13.41 6.48
N PRO A 233 -0.34 -13.87 7.68
CA PRO A 233 -1.29 -14.49 8.60
C PRO A 233 -2.27 -13.44 9.12
N MET A 234 -3.55 -13.68 8.88
CA MET A 234 -4.67 -12.85 9.29
C MET A 234 -5.42 -13.53 10.45
N GLU A 235 -6.40 -12.85 11.01
CA GLU A 235 -7.20 -13.40 12.12
C GLU A 235 -7.93 -14.72 11.77
N GLN A 236 -8.29 -14.92 10.50
CA GLN A 236 -9.09 -16.06 10.07
C GLN A 236 -8.43 -16.87 8.93
N GLY A 237 -7.10 -16.82 8.81
CA GLY A 237 -6.40 -17.56 7.78
C GLY A 237 -5.25 -16.80 7.14
N LEU A 238 -4.90 -17.13 5.91
CA LEU A 238 -3.81 -16.51 5.16
C LEU A 238 -4.34 -15.59 4.06
N ARG A 239 -3.83 -14.37 4.00
CA ARG A 239 -4.05 -13.45 2.87
C ARG A 239 -2.85 -13.48 1.95
N VAL A 240 -3.07 -13.88 0.71
CA VAL A 240 -2.06 -13.85 -0.35
C VAL A 240 -2.28 -12.61 -1.20
N VAL A 241 -1.28 -11.72 -1.24
CA VAL A 241 -1.33 -10.45 -1.95
C VAL A 241 -0.23 -10.37 -2.99
N GLY A 242 -0.48 -9.69 -4.08
CA GLY A 242 0.58 -9.45 -5.06
C GLY A 242 0.08 -8.83 -6.34
N THR A 243 0.93 -8.92 -7.32
CA THR A 243 0.74 -8.39 -8.67
C THR A 243 0.61 -6.87 -8.72
N VAL A 244 1.03 -6.32 -9.84
CA VAL A 244 0.80 -4.94 -10.24
C VAL A 244 0.19 -4.97 -11.64
N GLU A 245 -0.93 -4.29 -11.83
CA GLU A 245 -1.56 -4.14 -13.12
C GLU A 245 -1.90 -2.67 -13.37
N PHE A 246 -1.51 -2.15 -14.52
CA PHE A 246 -1.95 -0.85 -15.01
C PHE A 246 -3.18 -1.05 -15.89
N GLY A 247 -4.33 -0.67 -15.40
CA GLY A 247 -5.60 -0.93 -16.08
C GLY A 247 -6.72 0.03 -15.72
N GLY A 248 -6.41 1.14 -15.05
CA GLY A 248 -7.39 2.15 -14.60
C GLY A 248 -8.39 1.60 -13.57
N LEU A 249 -9.42 2.38 -13.32
CA LEU A 249 -10.39 2.11 -12.26
C LEU A 249 -11.56 1.21 -12.72
N ASP A 250 -11.91 1.23 -14.01
CA ASP A 250 -13.18 0.67 -14.52
C ASP A 250 -13.07 -0.77 -15.02
N ASN A 251 -11.85 -1.27 -15.23
CA ASN A 251 -11.66 -2.62 -15.76
C ASN A 251 -12.02 -3.69 -14.71
N PRO A 252 -12.64 -4.81 -15.11
CA PRO A 252 -12.99 -5.89 -14.17
C PRO A 252 -11.73 -6.58 -13.61
N LEU A 253 -11.92 -7.34 -12.53
CA LEU A 253 -10.91 -8.19 -11.92
C LEU A 253 -10.38 -9.24 -12.92
N SER A 254 -9.07 -9.45 -12.95
CA SER A 254 -8.40 -10.43 -13.81
C SER A 254 -8.31 -11.79 -13.12
N LYS A 255 -9.04 -12.77 -13.65
CA LYS A 255 -9.04 -14.16 -13.14
C LYS A 255 -7.69 -14.86 -13.32
N SER A 256 -6.91 -14.50 -14.33
CA SER A 256 -5.56 -15.05 -14.53
C SER A 256 -4.61 -14.64 -13.40
N ARG A 257 -4.72 -13.41 -12.90
CA ARG A 257 -3.92 -12.92 -11.76
C ARG A 257 -4.30 -13.59 -10.45
N ILE A 258 -5.59 -13.84 -10.24
CA ILE A 258 -6.06 -14.62 -9.10
C ILE A 258 -5.48 -16.05 -9.15
N LYS A 259 -5.59 -16.75 -10.27
CA LYS A 259 -5.01 -18.09 -10.46
C LYS A 259 -3.50 -18.11 -10.19
N ASN A 260 -2.79 -17.05 -10.60
CA ASN A 260 -1.37 -16.93 -10.35
C ASN A 260 -1.06 -16.77 -8.84
N LEU A 261 -1.83 -15.97 -8.10
CA LEU A 261 -1.66 -15.84 -6.64
C LEU A 261 -1.88 -17.18 -5.94
N ILE A 262 -2.91 -17.92 -6.32
CA ILE A 262 -3.20 -19.25 -5.78
C ILE A 262 -2.04 -20.22 -6.06
N SER A 263 -1.54 -20.25 -7.31
CA SER A 263 -0.40 -21.08 -7.70
C SER A 263 0.86 -20.72 -6.91
N ASN A 264 1.11 -19.44 -6.71
CA ASN A 264 2.26 -18.95 -5.94
C ASN A 264 2.15 -19.32 -4.45
N ALA A 265 0.96 -19.23 -3.85
CA ALA A 265 0.75 -19.66 -2.48
C ALA A 265 1.01 -21.17 -2.30
N LYS A 266 0.48 -22.01 -3.20
CA LYS A 266 0.72 -23.46 -3.22
C LYS A 266 2.19 -23.80 -3.50
N TYR A 267 2.88 -23.01 -4.30
CA TYR A 267 4.33 -23.15 -4.50
C TYR A 267 5.10 -22.93 -3.20
N MET A 268 4.71 -21.94 -2.41
CA MET A 268 5.39 -21.59 -1.16
C MET A 268 5.05 -22.54 -0.01
N LEU A 269 3.79 -22.88 0.19
CA LEU A 269 3.29 -23.57 1.38
C LEU A 269 2.84 -25.02 1.13
N GLY A 270 2.65 -25.43 -0.13
CA GLY A 270 2.11 -26.75 -0.45
C GLY A 270 0.60 -26.72 -0.63
N ASP A 271 -0.07 -27.78 -0.18
CA ASP A 271 -1.50 -27.89 -0.31
C ASP A 271 -2.20 -26.91 0.63
N LEU A 272 -3.14 -26.17 0.04
CA LEU A 272 -3.98 -25.19 0.72
C LEU A 272 -5.45 -25.53 0.38
N PRO A 273 -6.39 -25.21 1.28
CA PRO A 273 -7.82 -25.37 1.00
C PRO A 273 -8.27 -24.54 -0.19
N GLU A 274 -9.54 -24.58 -0.50
CA GLU A 274 -10.12 -23.66 -1.47
C GLU A 274 -10.01 -22.22 -0.96
N HIS A 275 -9.67 -21.29 -1.88
CA HIS A 275 -9.60 -19.88 -1.55
C HIS A 275 -10.99 -19.26 -1.49
N GLU A 276 -11.10 -18.26 -0.67
CA GLU A 276 -12.25 -17.37 -0.59
C GLU A 276 -11.84 -15.94 -0.96
N ASP A 277 -12.81 -15.05 -1.15
CA ASP A 277 -12.62 -13.59 -1.27
C ASP A 277 -11.55 -13.18 -2.29
N GLU A 278 -11.89 -13.24 -3.56
CA GLU A 278 -11.09 -12.60 -4.60
C GLU A 278 -11.30 -11.08 -4.56
N TRP A 279 -10.23 -10.34 -4.36
CA TRP A 279 -10.33 -8.90 -4.23
C TRP A 279 -9.38 -8.16 -5.18
N LEU A 280 -9.85 -7.01 -5.64
CA LEU A 280 -9.10 -6.05 -6.43
C LEU A 280 -9.07 -4.71 -5.72
N GLY A 281 -7.89 -4.13 -5.55
CA GLY A 281 -7.70 -2.80 -4.99
C GLY A 281 -6.92 -1.88 -5.90
N PHE A 282 -7.11 -0.58 -5.68
CA PHE A 282 -6.55 0.50 -6.48
C PHE A 282 -5.52 1.27 -5.66
N ARG A 283 -4.23 0.99 -5.87
CA ARG A 283 -3.14 1.75 -5.20
C ARG A 283 -3.01 3.11 -5.87
N PRO A 284 -3.18 4.22 -5.14
CA PRO A 284 -2.99 5.56 -5.69
C PRO A 284 -1.50 5.83 -5.89
N THR A 285 -1.01 5.81 -7.12
CA THR A 285 0.42 5.84 -7.42
C THR A 285 0.81 7.08 -8.20
N LEU A 286 1.87 7.75 -7.72
CA LEU A 286 2.53 8.87 -8.39
C LEU A 286 3.86 8.42 -9.02
N PRO A 287 4.35 9.09 -10.06
CA PRO A 287 5.57 8.66 -10.77
C PRO A 287 6.86 8.73 -9.95
N ASP A 288 6.86 9.48 -8.84
CA ASP A 288 7.98 9.61 -7.89
C ASP A 288 7.79 8.79 -6.61
N PHE A 289 6.65 8.10 -6.46
CA PHE A 289 6.24 7.31 -5.29
C PHE A 289 6.10 8.09 -3.99
N LEU A 290 6.10 9.43 -4.01
CA LEU A 290 5.83 10.24 -2.83
C LEU A 290 4.34 10.57 -2.73
N PRO A 291 3.73 10.51 -1.52
CA PRO A 291 2.34 10.91 -1.33
C PRO A 291 2.17 12.42 -1.45
N VAL A 292 0.97 12.84 -1.83
CA VAL A 292 0.57 14.24 -1.83
C VAL A 292 -0.12 14.54 -0.51
N MET A 293 0.54 15.33 0.34
CA MET A 293 0.05 15.75 1.65
C MET A 293 0.28 17.24 1.82
N GLY A 294 -0.74 17.98 2.24
CA GLY A 294 -0.67 19.40 2.50
C GLY A 294 -1.65 20.25 1.72
N PRO A 295 -1.50 21.58 1.74
CA PRO A 295 -2.45 22.49 1.11
C PRO A 295 -2.42 22.45 -0.42
N SER A 296 -3.56 22.72 -1.03
CA SER A 296 -3.68 23.04 -2.45
C SER A 296 -2.83 24.27 -2.77
N LYS A 297 -2.31 24.33 -4.02
CA LYS A 297 -1.58 25.51 -4.49
C LYS A 297 -2.51 26.68 -4.81
N ASN A 298 -3.72 26.37 -5.23
CA ASN A 298 -4.67 27.36 -5.72
C ASN A 298 -5.70 27.80 -4.68
N TYR A 299 -5.97 26.93 -3.66
CA TYR A 299 -7.08 27.14 -2.73
C TYR A 299 -6.62 26.94 -1.26
N LYS A 300 -6.60 28.00 -0.48
CA LYS A 300 -6.12 27.98 0.93
C LYS A 300 -6.87 27.02 1.83
N ASN A 301 -8.13 26.73 1.53
CA ASN A 301 -9.02 25.92 2.35
C ASN A 301 -9.18 24.48 1.83
N VAL A 302 -8.36 24.06 0.87
CA VAL A 302 -8.33 22.71 0.32
C VAL A 302 -7.00 22.05 0.65
N PHE A 303 -7.07 20.84 1.19
CA PHE A 303 -5.90 20.03 1.54
C PHE A 303 -5.96 18.69 0.84
N TYR A 304 -4.80 18.10 0.61
CA TYR A 304 -4.64 16.79 -0.02
C TYR A 304 -4.02 15.79 0.95
N CYS A 305 -4.52 14.55 0.91
CA CYS A 305 -3.99 13.41 1.65
C CYS A 305 -4.21 12.12 0.86
N PHE A 306 -3.43 11.90 -0.21
CA PHE A 306 -3.56 10.73 -1.07
C PHE A 306 -2.24 10.40 -1.77
N GLY A 307 -2.23 9.36 -2.62
CA GLY A 307 -1.03 9.02 -3.40
C GLY A 307 -0.03 8.13 -2.64
N HIS A 308 -0.46 7.48 -1.57
CA HIS A 308 0.39 6.67 -0.69
C HIS A 308 0.83 5.31 -1.27
N HIS A 309 0.51 5.02 -2.51
CA HIS A 309 0.87 3.76 -3.16
C HIS A 309 0.38 2.54 -2.33
N HIS A 310 1.27 1.60 -2.01
CA HIS A 310 0.98 0.47 -1.12
C HIS A 310 1.21 0.78 0.37
N LEU A 311 1.60 2.00 0.72
CA LEU A 311 1.93 2.42 2.09
C LEU A 311 0.80 3.16 2.80
N GLY A 312 -0.39 3.25 2.21
CA GLY A 312 -1.50 4.00 2.78
C GLY A 312 -1.89 3.55 4.19
N TRP A 313 -1.87 2.24 4.44
CA TRP A 313 -2.06 1.71 5.79
C TRP A 313 -0.94 2.17 6.72
N THR A 314 0.32 1.98 6.35
CA THR A 314 1.49 2.32 7.18
C THR A 314 1.55 3.81 7.52
N LEU A 315 1.23 4.68 6.56
CA LEU A 315 1.36 6.13 6.70
C LEU A 315 0.07 6.83 7.18
N GLY A 316 -1.04 6.11 7.36
CA GLY A 316 -2.34 6.70 7.69
C GLY A 316 -2.29 7.70 8.86
N PRO A 317 -1.87 7.29 10.06
CA PRO A 317 -1.86 8.16 11.23
C PRO A 317 -0.95 9.38 11.08
N ILE A 318 0.29 9.17 10.60
CA ILE A 318 1.21 10.31 10.41
C ILE A 318 0.73 11.28 9.33
N SER A 319 0.09 10.78 8.27
CA SER A 319 -0.52 11.62 7.23
C SER A 319 -1.66 12.46 7.79
N GLY A 320 -2.48 11.89 8.66
CA GLY A 320 -3.52 12.60 9.39
C GLY A 320 -2.93 13.74 10.22
N LYS A 321 -1.89 13.47 11.02
CA LYS A 321 -1.19 14.50 11.81
C LYS A 321 -0.63 15.63 10.95
N ILE A 322 0.03 15.31 9.83
CA ILE A 322 0.62 16.33 8.94
C ILE A 322 -0.45 17.24 8.33
N VAL A 323 -1.63 16.71 8.02
CA VAL A 323 -2.68 17.49 7.35
C VAL A 323 -3.56 18.27 8.33
N SER A 324 -3.68 17.82 9.59
CA SER A 324 -4.47 18.51 10.62
C SER A 324 -3.73 19.67 11.28
N GLY A 325 -2.42 19.79 11.11
CA GLY A 325 -1.59 20.84 11.69
C GLY A 325 -0.84 20.36 12.88
#